data_bef628f426574c31db1d3642e2361b2a
#
_entry.id   bef628f426574c31db1d3642e2361b2a
#
_cell.length_a   1.000
_cell.length_b   1.000
_cell.length_c   1.000
_cell.angle_alpha   90.00
_cell.angle_beta   90.00
_cell.angle_gamma   90.00
#
_symmetry.space_group_name_H-M   'P 1'
#
loop_
_entity.id
_entity.type
_entity.pdbx_description
1 polymer ?
#
loop_
_entity_poly.entity_id
_entity_poly.type
_entity_poly.pdbx_seq_one_letter_code
_entity_poly.pdbx_strand_id
1 'polypeptide(L)'
;MKEVLIIYFTQTGQLHDILKNVESTLGGENINIDYHRIVPEPDYDFPWKNEEFYDVFPESYLQIPQQTNQPSEKILSKKYDLIILGYQVWFLTPSRPISSFLKSDAAKKLFKDTPVVTLVACRNMWIQAQEKIKRHLKSLNAHLVGHIALVDRHINHISVITIQHWMINGKKDRLFGIFPKPGVSDTEIAKANRFGAPIREALLSDSFKNLQDKLPPFQLEEAKNILRKEIGKENFD
;
A
#
# COMPACT_ATOMS: atom_id res chain seq x y z
N MET A 1 -3.76 24.57 10.79
CA MET A 1 -4.48 23.35 10.36
C MET A 1 -3.53 22.55 9.49
N LYS A 2 -3.38 21.25 9.71
CA LYS A 2 -2.49 20.39 8.95
C LYS A 2 -3.22 19.79 7.75
N GLU A 3 -2.55 19.72 6.61
CA GLU A 3 -3.10 19.19 5.37
C GLU A 3 -2.48 17.81 5.08
N VAL A 4 -3.29 16.79 4.96
CA VAL A 4 -2.89 15.40 4.63
C VAL A 4 -3.49 14.99 3.30
N LEU A 5 -2.70 14.38 2.44
CA LEU A 5 -3.18 13.79 1.20
C LEU A 5 -3.02 12.27 1.25
N ILE A 6 -4.10 11.54 1.05
CA ILE A 6 -4.07 10.09 0.89
C ILE A 6 -4.16 9.78 -0.60
N ILE A 7 -3.06 9.25 -1.16
CA ILE A 7 -2.98 8.80 -2.56
C ILE A 7 -2.93 7.28 -2.56
N TYR A 8 -3.78 6.64 -3.34
CA TYR A 8 -3.83 5.18 -3.36
C TYR A 8 -4.39 4.61 -4.66
N PHE A 9 -4.03 3.36 -4.91
CA PHE A 9 -4.68 2.48 -5.87
C PHE A 9 -5.16 1.21 -5.17
N THR A 10 -6.35 0.77 -5.48
CA THR A 10 -6.91 -0.49 -4.97
C THR A 10 -7.72 -1.20 -6.04
N GLN A 11 -7.43 -2.46 -6.29
CA GLN A 11 -8.19 -3.30 -7.22
C GLN A 11 -9.48 -3.82 -6.60
N THR A 12 -9.42 -4.21 -5.33
CA THR A 12 -10.50 -4.93 -4.64
C THR A 12 -11.27 -4.10 -3.61
N GLY A 13 -10.88 -2.83 -3.41
CA GLY A 13 -11.39 -2.00 -2.34
C GLY A 13 -10.71 -2.19 -0.97
N GLN A 14 -10.05 -3.32 -0.71
CA GLN A 14 -9.49 -3.64 0.61
C GLN A 14 -8.52 -2.58 1.14
N LEU A 15 -7.64 -2.04 0.29
CA LEU A 15 -6.70 -1.01 0.70
C LEU A 15 -7.40 0.30 1.07
N HIS A 16 -8.51 0.62 0.41
CA HIS A 16 -9.34 1.77 0.77
C HIS A 16 -9.92 1.60 2.19
N ASP A 17 -10.44 0.42 2.51
CA ASP A 17 -11.00 0.13 3.85
C ASP A 17 -9.92 0.24 4.94
N ILE A 18 -8.70 -0.22 4.65
CA ILE A 18 -7.55 -0.08 5.54
C ILE A 18 -7.24 1.40 5.77
N LEU A 19 -7.17 2.21 4.71
CA LEU A 19 -6.88 3.65 4.79
C LEU A 19 -7.97 4.40 5.56
N LYS A 20 -9.25 4.03 5.40
CA LYS A 20 -10.36 4.58 6.18
C LYS A 20 -10.24 4.28 7.67
N ASN A 21 -9.79 3.08 8.03
CA ASN A 21 -9.53 2.74 9.43
C ASN A 21 -8.34 3.55 9.99
N VAL A 22 -7.26 3.77 9.22
CA VAL A 22 -6.17 4.66 9.63
C VAL A 22 -6.67 6.08 9.82
N GLU A 23 -7.47 6.60 8.88
CA GLU A 23 -8.07 7.93 8.95
C GLU A 23 -8.89 8.13 10.22
N SER A 24 -9.63 7.12 10.68
CA SER A 24 -10.52 7.23 11.83
C SER A 24 -9.85 7.70 13.12
N THR A 25 -8.53 7.50 13.26
CA THR A 25 -7.73 7.96 14.41
C THR A 25 -6.68 8.99 14.04
N LEU A 26 -6.35 9.14 12.75
CA LEU A 26 -5.53 10.22 12.22
C LEU A 26 -6.30 11.53 12.18
N GLY A 27 -7.54 11.50 11.68
CA GLY A 27 -8.41 12.65 11.53
C GLY A 27 -8.81 13.30 12.85
N GLY A 28 -9.50 14.42 12.78
CA GLY A 28 -10.02 15.18 13.91
C GLY A 28 -9.74 16.67 13.78
N GLU A 29 -9.92 17.41 14.87
CA GLU A 29 -9.66 18.86 14.89
C GLU A 29 -8.23 19.18 14.42
N ASN A 30 -8.10 20.22 13.62
CA ASN A 30 -6.85 20.73 13.07
C ASN A 30 -6.18 19.85 11.98
N ILE A 31 -6.84 18.85 11.44
CA ILE A 31 -6.34 18.05 10.33
C ILE A 31 -7.39 17.95 9.22
N ASN A 32 -7.03 18.39 8.03
CA ASN A 32 -7.79 18.17 6.80
C ASN A 32 -7.20 16.98 6.05
N ILE A 33 -8.06 16.13 5.52
CA ILE A 33 -7.64 14.95 4.75
C ILE A 33 -8.30 15.01 3.38
N ASP A 34 -7.50 15.14 2.33
CA ASP A 34 -7.94 14.98 0.94
C ASP A 34 -7.57 13.57 0.45
N TYR A 35 -8.34 13.08 -0.52
CA TYR A 35 -8.12 11.77 -1.15
C TYR A 35 -7.92 11.89 -2.65
N HIS A 36 -6.94 11.17 -3.17
CA HIS A 36 -6.78 10.93 -4.59
C HIS A 36 -6.68 9.43 -4.86
N ARG A 37 -7.76 8.84 -5.38
CA ARG A 37 -7.74 7.48 -5.91
C ARG A 37 -7.14 7.52 -7.31
N ILE A 38 -6.05 6.78 -7.50
CA ILE A 38 -5.47 6.58 -8.82
C ILE A 38 -6.39 5.65 -9.61
N VAL A 39 -6.82 6.09 -10.78
CA VAL A 39 -7.60 5.30 -11.73
C VAL A 39 -6.79 5.22 -13.02
N PRO A 40 -6.35 4.03 -13.42
CA PRO A 40 -5.62 3.85 -14.67
C PRO A 40 -6.55 3.96 -15.88
N GLU A 41 -5.99 4.33 -17.04
CA GLU A 41 -6.69 4.44 -18.33
C GLU A 41 -5.95 3.58 -19.37
N PRO A 42 -6.58 2.49 -19.87
CA PRO A 42 -7.85 1.94 -19.41
C PRO A 42 -7.77 1.37 -17.99
N ASP A 43 -8.92 1.32 -17.28
CA ASP A 43 -9.03 0.71 -15.96
C ASP A 43 -8.96 -0.82 -16.08
N TYR A 44 -8.62 -1.46 -14.99
CA TYR A 44 -8.57 -2.92 -14.92
C TYR A 44 -9.90 -3.46 -14.41
N ASP A 45 -10.48 -4.38 -15.15
CA ASP A 45 -11.70 -5.06 -14.72
C ASP A 45 -11.48 -5.81 -13.39
N PHE A 46 -12.51 -5.84 -12.58
CA PHE A 46 -12.55 -6.71 -11.42
C PHE A 46 -13.94 -7.37 -11.33
N PRO A 47 -14.01 -8.70 -11.29
CA PRO A 47 -12.90 -9.67 -11.31
C PRO A 47 -12.12 -9.68 -12.62
N TRP A 48 -10.85 -10.09 -12.53
CA TRP A 48 -9.98 -10.22 -13.69
C TRP A 48 -10.37 -11.41 -14.55
N LYS A 49 -10.26 -11.26 -15.87
CA LYS A 49 -10.15 -12.43 -16.73
C LYS A 49 -8.75 -13.06 -16.60
N ASN A 50 -8.66 -14.38 -16.68
CA ASN A 50 -7.38 -15.09 -16.52
C ASN A 50 -6.28 -14.55 -17.41
N GLU A 51 -6.57 -14.32 -18.68
CA GLU A 51 -5.62 -13.82 -19.68
C GLU A 51 -5.13 -12.42 -19.29
N GLU A 52 -6.03 -11.51 -18.98
CA GLU A 52 -5.72 -10.12 -18.59
C GLU A 52 -4.84 -10.05 -17.33
N PHE A 53 -5.06 -10.96 -16.35
CA PHE A 53 -4.25 -11.01 -15.14
C PHE A 53 -2.78 -11.32 -15.43
N TYR A 54 -2.50 -12.21 -16.38
CA TYR A 54 -1.14 -12.57 -16.74
C TYR A 54 -0.53 -11.60 -17.77
N ASP A 55 -1.34 -11.01 -18.64
CA ASP A 55 -0.88 -10.05 -19.66
C ASP A 55 -0.30 -8.78 -19.04
N VAL A 56 -0.78 -8.38 -17.86
CA VAL A 56 -0.24 -7.19 -17.16
C VAL A 56 1.11 -7.44 -16.48
N PHE A 57 1.61 -8.69 -16.46
CA PHE A 57 2.87 -9.03 -15.78
C PHE A 57 4.11 -8.34 -16.35
N PRO A 58 4.40 -8.38 -17.66
CA PRO A 58 5.61 -7.77 -18.21
C PRO A 58 5.68 -6.27 -17.92
N GLU A 59 4.59 -5.54 -18.17
CA GLU A 59 4.54 -4.10 -17.96
C GLU A 59 4.64 -3.72 -16.48
N SER A 60 4.02 -4.50 -15.59
CA SER A 60 4.13 -4.30 -14.15
C SER A 60 5.55 -4.51 -13.67
N TYR A 61 6.18 -5.62 -14.06
CA TYR A 61 7.53 -5.97 -13.64
C TYR A 61 8.58 -4.97 -14.14
N LEU A 62 8.49 -4.57 -15.40
CA LEU A 62 9.34 -3.56 -16.04
C LEU A 62 8.96 -2.13 -15.66
N GLN A 63 7.84 -1.96 -14.96
CA GLN A 63 7.29 -0.65 -14.57
C GLN A 63 7.06 0.28 -15.78
N ILE A 64 6.54 -0.28 -16.88
CA ILE A 64 6.14 0.50 -18.07
C ILE A 64 4.92 1.34 -17.69
N PRO A 65 4.99 2.68 -17.78
CA PRO A 65 3.90 3.54 -17.36
C PRO A 65 2.68 3.40 -18.28
N GLN A 66 1.51 3.73 -17.72
CA GLN A 66 0.24 3.91 -18.42
C GLN A 66 -0.38 5.23 -17.99
N GLN A 67 -1.38 5.69 -18.70
CA GLN A 67 -2.13 6.87 -18.28
C GLN A 67 -2.89 6.59 -16.99
N THR A 68 -3.00 7.63 -16.16
CA THR A 68 -3.82 7.64 -14.94
C THR A 68 -4.56 8.96 -14.85
N ASN A 69 -5.69 8.95 -14.16
CA ASN A 69 -6.41 10.18 -13.87
C ASN A 69 -5.52 11.20 -13.16
N GLN A 70 -5.76 12.48 -13.43
CA GLN A 70 -5.06 13.56 -12.75
C GLN A 70 -5.75 13.92 -11.43
N PRO A 71 -4.99 14.30 -10.39
CA PRO A 71 -5.57 14.92 -9.21
C PRO A 71 -6.32 16.20 -9.59
N SER A 72 -7.38 16.51 -8.85
CA SER A 72 -8.14 17.75 -9.07
C SER A 72 -7.27 19.00 -8.85
N GLU A 73 -7.63 20.11 -9.48
CA GLU A 73 -6.96 21.40 -9.28
C GLU A 73 -6.92 21.81 -7.79
N LYS A 74 -7.96 21.48 -7.01
CA LYS A 74 -7.99 21.68 -5.57
C LYS A 74 -6.83 20.97 -4.88
N ILE A 75 -6.53 19.72 -5.26
CA ILE A 75 -5.41 18.95 -4.71
C ILE A 75 -4.08 19.52 -5.20
N LEU A 76 -3.98 19.80 -6.49
CA LEU A 76 -2.74 20.32 -7.09
C LEU A 76 -2.34 21.72 -6.61
N SER A 77 -3.30 22.54 -6.16
CA SER A 77 -3.03 23.89 -5.65
C SER A 77 -2.59 23.95 -4.19
N LYS A 78 -2.76 22.83 -3.45
CA LYS A 78 -2.40 22.76 -2.03
C LYS A 78 -0.95 22.31 -1.82
N LYS A 79 -0.39 22.72 -0.68
CA LYS A 79 0.80 22.11 -0.08
C LYS A 79 0.36 21.21 1.06
N TYR A 80 0.88 19.99 1.08
CA TYR A 80 0.55 19.00 2.11
C TYR A 80 1.68 18.86 3.13
N ASP A 81 1.32 18.73 4.39
CA ASP A 81 2.26 18.45 5.49
C ASP A 81 2.63 16.96 5.56
N LEU A 82 1.78 16.10 5.00
CA LEU A 82 2.01 14.65 4.93
C LEU A 82 1.28 14.04 3.73
N ILE A 83 1.93 13.11 3.07
CA ILE A 83 1.27 12.21 2.10
C ILE A 83 1.26 10.79 2.68
N ILE A 84 0.10 10.13 2.64
CA ILE A 84 -0.01 8.68 2.85
C ILE A 84 -0.16 8.03 1.48
N LEU A 85 0.84 7.25 1.08
CA LEU A 85 0.85 6.52 -0.18
C LEU A 85 0.43 5.07 0.06
N GLY A 86 -0.82 4.75 -0.28
CA GLY A 86 -1.36 3.39 -0.25
C GLY A 86 -1.08 2.66 -1.55
N TYR A 87 -0.40 1.51 -1.50
CA TYR A 87 -0.06 0.77 -2.70
C TYR A 87 -0.27 -0.74 -2.59
N GLN A 88 -0.42 -1.40 -3.72
CA GLN A 88 -0.49 -2.85 -3.86
C GLN A 88 0.75 -3.38 -4.56
N VAL A 89 1.09 -4.62 -4.27
CA VAL A 89 2.19 -5.33 -4.93
C VAL A 89 1.63 -6.23 -6.02
N TRP A 90 2.08 -6.01 -7.25
CA TRP A 90 1.84 -6.85 -8.41
C TRP A 90 3.17 -7.41 -8.90
N PHE A 91 3.31 -8.75 -8.94
CA PHE A 91 4.50 -9.41 -9.47
C PHE A 91 5.82 -8.87 -8.89
N LEU A 92 5.90 -8.78 -7.55
CA LEU A 92 7.07 -8.31 -6.79
C LEU A 92 7.41 -6.81 -6.98
N THR A 93 6.54 -6.06 -7.65
CA THR A 93 6.74 -4.62 -7.89
C THR A 93 5.55 -3.82 -7.35
N PRO A 94 5.66 -2.50 -7.16
CA PRO A 94 4.46 -1.69 -7.00
C PRO A 94 3.53 -1.91 -8.20
N SER A 95 2.23 -1.94 -7.97
CA SER A 95 1.26 -2.07 -9.06
C SER A 95 1.51 -1.02 -10.16
N ARG A 96 1.22 -1.39 -11.41
CA ARG A 96 1.45 -0.50 -12.56
C ARG A 96 0.80 0.88 -12.40
N PRO A 97 -0.45 1.03 -11.90
CA PRO A 97 -1.03 2.36 -11.66
C PRO A 97 -0.21 3.22 -10.69
N ILE A 98 0.27 2.65 -9.59
CA ILE A 98 1.11 3.35 -8.61
C ILE A 98 2.44 3.78 -9.25
N SER A 99 3.12 2.88 -9.94
CA SER A 99 4.39 3.19 -10.61
C SER A 99 4.22 4.27 -11.67
N SER A 100 3.09 4.26 -12.40
CA SER A 100 2.75 5.25 -13.42
C SER A 100 2.51 6.62 -12.80
N PHE A 101 1.70 6.68 -11.76
CA PHE A 101 1.43 7.93 -11.05
C PHE A 101 2.70 8.55 -10.48
N LEU A 102 3.58 7.75 -9.84
CA LEU A 102 4.83 8.25 -9.28
C LEU A 102 5.84 8.78 -10.32
N LYS A 103 5.61 8.49 -11.61
CA LYS A 103 6.39 9.05 -12.72
C LYS A 103 5.76 10.31 -13.34
N SER A 104 4.56 10.70 -12.92
CA SER A 104 3.80 11.85 -13.46
C SER A 104 4.32 13.20 -12.96
N ASP A 105 3.98 14.27 -13.67
CA ASP A 105 4.28 15.64 -13.24
C ASP A 105 3.46 16.04 -12.01
N ALA A 106 2.25 15.51 -11.86
CA ALA A 106 1.46 15.67 -10.64
C ALA A 106 2.20 15.13 -9.40
N ALA A 107 2.79 13.94 -9.51
CA ALA A 107 3.60 13.39 -8.42
C ALA A 107 4.83 14.25 -8.12
N LYS A 108 5.55 14.75 -9.14
CA LYS A 108 6.69 15.66 -8.95
C LYS A 108 6.30 16.91 -8.15
N LYS A 109 5.10 17.45 -8.42
CA LYS A 109 4.60 18.63 -7.72
C LYS A 109 4.19 18.32 -6.29
N LEU A 110 3.43 17.24 -6.06
CA LEU A 110 2.84 16.91 -4.77
C LEU A 110 3.86 16.37 -3.76
N PHE A 111 4.81 15.54 -4.23
CA PHE A 111 5.76 14.85 -3.33
C PHE A 111 6.99 15.66 -2.98
N LYS A 112 7.30 16.72 -3.75
CA LYS A 112 8.51 17.53 -3.53
C LYS A 112 8.57 18.06 -2.10
N ASP A 113 9.65 17.75 -1.40
CA ASP A 113 9.95 18.17 -0.02
C ASP A 113 8.86 17.79 1.01
N THR A 114 8.03 16.76 0.68
CA THR A 114 6.89 16.37 1.50
C THR A 114 7.21 15.08 2.27
N PRO A 115 6.89 15.01 3.59
CA PRO A 115 6.94 13.78 4.36
C PRO A 115 5.94 12.74 3.80
N VAL A 116 6.37 11.47 3.72
CA VAL A 116 5.56 10.38 3.18
C VAL A 116 5.53 9.20 4.12
N VAL A 117 4.34 8.73 4.46
CA VAL A 117 4.12 7.41 5.04
C VAL A 117 3.62 6.48 3.94
N THR A 118 4.27 5.35 3.74
CA THR A 118 3.81 4.33 2.80
C THR A 118 3.00 3.26 3.52
N LEU A 119 1.90 2.82 2.90
CA LEU A 119 1.08 1.73 3.40
C LEU A 119 0.87 0.69 2.30
N VAL A 120 1.31 -0.53 2.54
CA VAL A 120 1.14 -1.65 1.62
C VAL A 120 0.17 -2.67 2.18
N ALA A 121 -0.77 -3.11 1.34
CA ALA A 121 -1.60 -4.28 1.59
C ALA A 121 -1.32 -5.31 0.50
N CYS A 122 -0.78 -6.45 0.88
CA CYS A 122 -0.32 -7.45 -0.08
C CYS A 122 -0.36 -8.87 0.49
N ARG A 123 0.00 -9.84 -0.33
CA ARG A 123 0.11 -11.22 0.09
C ARG A 123 1.26 -11.40 1.10
N ASN A 124 2.51 -11.25 0.69
CA ASN A 124 3.69 -11.36 1.59
C ASN A 124 4.99 -10.82 0.98
N MET A 125 5.13 -10.75 -0.34
CA MET A 125 6.40 -10.41 -1.02
C MET A 125 6.47 -8.92 -1.38
N TRP A 126 6.51 -8.06 -0.40
CA TRP A 126 6.46 -6.60 -0.57
C TRP A 126 7.82 -5.91 -0.54
N ILE A 127 8.88 -6.56 -0.04
CA ILE A 127 10.19 -5.92 0.22
C ILE A 127 10.76 -5.32 -1.06
N GLN A 128 10.78 -6.08 -2.17
CA GLN A 128 11.30 -5.56 -3.45
C GLN A 128 10.46 -4.40 -3.98
N ALA A 129 9.13 -4.47 -3.81
CA ALA A 129 8.24 -3.37 -4.19
C ALA A 129 8.53 -2.12 -3.36
N GLN A 130 8.74 -2.26 -2.05
CA GLN A 130 9.09 -1.14 -1.17
C GLN A 130 10.43 -0.50 -1.56
N GLU A 131 11.44 -1.29 -1.93
CA GLU A 131 12.71 -0.73 -2.41
C GLU A 131 12.54 0.06 -3.73
N LYS A 132 11.62 -0.36 -4.61
CA LYS A 132 11.27 0.41 -5.79
C LYS A 132 10.50 1.70 -5.43
N ILE A 133 9.56 1.65 -4.49
CA ILE A 133 8.87 2.84 -3.95
C ILE A 133 9.89 3.83 -3.36
N LYS A 134 10.84 3.38 -2.54
CA LYS A 134 11.91 4.25 -1.99
C LYS A 134 12.68 4.97 -3.10
N ARG A 135 13.01 4.28 -4.20
CA ARG A 135 13.69 4.90 -5.35
C ARG A 135 12.83 5.95 -6.01
N HIS A 136 11.52 5.70 -6.20
CA HIS A 136 10.60 6.71 -6.73
C HIS A 136 10.50 7.92 -5.80
N LEU A 137 10.30 7.71 -4.49
CA LEU A 137 10.22 8.80 -3.53
C LEU A 137 11.50 9.65 -3.50
N LYS A 138 12.67 8.99 -3.58
CA LYS A 138 13.95 9.70 -3.68
C LYS A 138 14.04 10.56 -4.95
N SER A 139 13.59 10.03 -6.11
CA SER A 139 13.59 10.78 -7.37
C SER A 139 12.60 11.96 -7.37
N LEU A 140 11.57 11.90 -6.54
CA LEU A 140 10.59 12.96 -6.34
C LEU A 140 11.00 13.97 -5.25
N ASN A 141 12.17 13.81 -4.65
CA ASN A 141 12.64 14.60 -3.49
C ASN A 141 11.66 14.54 -2.30
N ALA A 142 11.04 13.40 -2.07
CA ALA A 142 10.12 13.16 -0.97
C ALA A 142 10.85 12.51 0.22
N HIS A 143 10.35 12.73 1.43
CA HIS A 143 10.95 12.23 2.66
C HIS A 143 10.14 11.06 3.22
N LEU A 144 10.61 9.81 3.04
CA LEU A 144 9.97 8.66 3.64
C LEU A 144 10.18 8.68 5.16
N VAL A 145 9.09 8.88 5.92
CA VAL A 145 9.10 9.01 7.38
C VAL A 145 8.48 7.82 8.12
N GLY A 146 7.79 6.94 7.39
CA GLY A 146 7.19 5.73 7.97
C GLY A 146 6.72 4.75 6.91
N HIS A 147 6.66 3.48 7.30
CA HIS A 147 6.18 2.39 6.46
C HIS A 147 5.30 1.43 7.26
N ILE A 148 4.15 1.08 6.69
CA ILE A 148 3.19 0.13 7.25
C ILE A 148 2.99 -0.99 6.24
N ALA A 149 3.17 -2.24 6.67
CA ALA A 149 2.88 -3.41 5.85
C ALA A 149 1.82 -4.28 6.51
N LEU A 150 0.70 -4.48 5.81
CA LEU A 150 -0.34 -5.43 6.17
C LEU A 150 -0.30 -6.59 5.17
N VAL A 151 -0.14 -7.80 5.67
CA VAL A 151 0.08 -8.97 4.84
C VAL A 151 -0.95 -10.07 5.12
N ASP A 152 -1.21 -10.86 4.10
CA ASP A 152 -1.89 -12.16 4.28
C ASP A 152 -0.95 -13.10 5.05
N ARG A 153 -1.38 -13.53 6.23
CA ARG A 153 -0.56 -14.36 7.13
C ARG A 153 -0.67 -15.86 6.87
N HIS A 154 -1.40 -16.26 5.85
CA HIS A 154 -1.55 -17.67 5.50
C HIS A 154 -0.28 -18.22 4.84
N ILE A 155 -0.13 -19.54 4.90
CA ILE A 155 0.98 -20.26 4.25
C ILE A 155 1.02 -19.88 2.75
N ASN A 156 2.22 -19.64 2.25
CA ASN A 156 2.45 -19.07 0.93
C ASN A 156 1.68 -19.76 -0.20
N HIS A 157 1.69 -21.10 -0.25
CA HIS A 157 0.97 -21.87 -1.28
C HIS A 157 -0.56 -21.71 -1.19
N ILE A 158 -1.09 -21.70 0.02
CA ILE A 158 -2.53 -21.47 0.25
C ILE A 158 -2.90 -20.05 -0.15
N SER A 159 -2.12 -19.08 0.25
CA SER A 159 -2.35 -17.67 -0.08
C SER A 159 -2.31 -17.40 -1.58
N VAL A 160 -1.45 -18.08 -2.35
CA VAL A 160 -1.46 -17.96 -3.83
C VAL A 160 -2.79 -18.41 -4.40
N ILE A 161 -3.25 -19.59 -4.01
CA ILE A 161 -4.47 -20.20 -4.54
C ILE A 161 -5.70 -19.36 -4.17
N THR A 162 -5.79 -18.93 -2.92
CA THR A 162 -6.94 -18.15 -2.44
C THR A 162 -6.98 -16.74 -3.04
N ILE A 163 -5.83 -16.10 -3.25
CA ILE A 163 -5.74 -14.80 -3.93
C ILE A 163 -6.14 -14.90 -5.40
N GLN A 164 -5.66 -15.92 -6.12
CA GLN A 164 -6.08 -16.13 -7.51
C GLN A 164 -7.58 -16.36 -7.61
N HIS A 165 -8.14 -17.18 -6.72
CA HIS A 165 -9.59 -17.38 -6.66
C HIS A 165 -10.32 -16.04 -6.50
N TRP A 166 -9.88 -15.19 -5.57
CA TRP A 166 -10.49 -13.87 -5.35
C TRP A 166 -10.34 -12.96 -6.57
N MET A 167 -9.16 -12.90 -7.17
CA MET A 167 -8.92 -12.04 -8.33
C MET A 167 -9.79 -12.42 -9.53
N ILE A 168 -10.01 -13.72 -9.76
CA ILE A 168 -10.75 -14.24 -10.93
C ILE A 168 -12.26 -14.29 -10.69
N ASN A 169 -12.70 -14.60 -9.47
CA ASN A 169 -14.12 -14.76 -9.15
C ASN A 169 -14.75 -13.55 -8.45
N GLY A 170 -13.95 -12.56 -8.04
CA GLY A 170 -14.42 -11.35 -7.38
C GLY A 170 -14.92 -11.54 -5.94
N LYS A 171 -14.89 -12.78 -5.40
CA LYS A 171 -15.45 -13.09 -4.07
C LYS A 171 -14.36 -13.34 -3.05
N LYS A 172 -14.35 -12.54 -1.97
CA LYS A 172 -13.49 -12.73 -0.79
C LYS A 172 -14.09 -13.77 0.16
N ASP A 173 -14.31 -14.99 -0.34
CA ASP A 173 -14.90 -16.10 0.41
C ASP A 173 -13.88 -17.22 0.69
N ARG A 174 -14.33 -18.28 1.36
CA ARG A 174 -13.54 -19.47 1.60
C ARG A 174 -13.65 -20.41 0.41
N LEU A 175 -12.60 -20.52 -0.36
CA LEU A 175 -12.55 -21.49 -1.47
C LEU A 175 -12.90 -22.89 -0.96
N PHE A 176 -13.88 -23.54 -1.56
CA PHE A 176 -14.49 -24.83 -1.16
C PHE A 176 -14.96 -24.87 0.30
N GLY A 177 -15.16 -23.74 0.97
CA GLY A 177 -15.57 -23.68 2.38
C GLY A 177 -14.48 -24.07 3.39
N ILE A 178 -13.33 -24.59 2.96
CA ILE A 178 -12.25 -25.11 3.80
C ILE A 178 -11.01 -24.21 3.83
N PHE A 179 -10.69 -23.53 2.72
CA PHE A 179 -9.55 -22.62 2.68
C PHE A 179 -9.83 -21.30 3.40
N PRO A 180 -8.80 -20.61 3.93
CA PRO A 180 -9.00 -19.31 4.55
C PRO A 180 -9.45 -18.25 3.52
N LYS A 181 -10.05 -17.16 4.01
CA LYS A 181 -10.34 -15.98 3.18
C LYS A 181 -9.03 -15.36 2.66
N PRO A 182 -8.97 -14.92 1.41
CA PRO A 182 -7.77 -14.32 0.82
C PRO A 182 -7.48 -12.91 1.37
N GLY A 183 -6.22 -12.51 1.26
CA GLY A 183 -5.75 -11.15 1.55
C GLY A 183 -5.63 -10.84 3.03
N VAL A 184 -5.56 -9.55 3.36
CA VAL A 184 -5.48 -9.08 4.74
C VAL A 184 -6.77 -9.46 5.48
N SER A 185 -6.65 -10.00 6.70
CA SER A 185 -7.80 -10.43 7.48
C SER A 185 -8.69 -9.26 7.89
N ASP A 186 -10.00 -9.51 8.02
CA ASP A 186 -10.95 -8.48 8.41
C ASP A 186 -10.60 -7.87 9.79
N THR A 187 -10.01 -8.68 10.69
CA THR A 187 -9.50 -8.22 11.99
C THR A 187 -8.30 -7.25 11.85
N GLU A 188 -7.35 -7.54 10.96
CA GLU A 188 -6.21 -6.65 10.72
C GLU A 188 -6.65 -5.35 10.03
N ILE A 189 -7.62 -5.43 9.12
CA ILE A 189 -8.23 -4.24 8.49
C ILE A 189 -8.85 -3.34 9.57
N ALA A 190 -9.68 -3.91 10.44
CA ALA A 190 -10.30 -3.16 11.53
C ALA A 190 -9.27 -2.56 12.51
N LYS A 191 -8.22 -3.31 12.83
CA LYS A 191 -7.13 -2.86 13.71
C LYS A 191 -6.17 -1.85 13.05
N ALA A 192 -6.32 -1.52 11.78
CA ALA A 192 -5.46 -0.54 11.11
C ALA A 192 -5.61 0.87 11.69
N ASN A 193 -6.67 1.14 12.44
CA ASN A 193 -6.85 2.37 13.20
C ASN A 193 -5.69 2.66 14.18
N ARG A 194 -4.98 1.63 14.68
CA ARG A 194 -3.81 1.77 15.57
C ARG A 194 -2.67 2.61 14.97
N PHE A 195 -2.61 2.74 13.66
CA PHE A 195 -1.58 3.51 12.98
C PHE A 195 -1.87 5.00 12.90
N GLY A 196 -3.15 5.40 12.93
CA GLY A 196 -3.52 6.81 12.74
C GLY A 196 -3.07 7.70 13.89
N ALA A 197 -3.23 7.26 15.14
CA ALA A 197 -2.87 8.06 16.31
C ALA A 197 -1.35 8.41 16.37
N PRO A 198 -0.39 7.49 16.16
CA PRO A 198 1.03 7.82 16.08
C PRO A 198 1.37 8.79 14.93
N ILE A 199 0.74 8.62 13.77
CA ILE A 199 0.92 9.52 12.63
C ILE A 199 0.40 10.93 12.98
N ARG A 200 -0.78 11.01 13.60
CA ARG A 200 -1.38 12.26 14.08
C ARG A 200 -0.45 12.99 15.05
N GLU A 201 0.09 12.30 16.04
CA GLU A 201 1.01 12.87 17.01
C GLU A 201 2.25 13.47 16.34
N ALA A 202 2.88 12.71 15.42
CA ALA A 202 4.04 13.15 14.66
C ALA A 202 3.73 14.37 13.78
N LEU A 203 2.57 14.37 13.12
CA LEU A 203 2.10 15.46 12.26
C LEU A 203 1.85 16.76 13.05
N LEU A 204 1.18 16.66 14.19
CA LEU A 204 0.83 17.84 15.03
C LEU A 204 2.06 18.40 15.74
N SER A 205 3.04 17.59 16.08
CA SER A 205 4.31 18.00 16.68
C SER A 205 5.36 18.47 15.66
N ASP A 206 5.06 18.44 14.37
CA ASP A 206 6.02 18.69 13.27
C ASP A 206 7.31 17.86 13.38
N SER A 207 7.23 16.67 13.96
CA SER A 207 8.37 15.80 14.18
C SER A 207 8.07 14.35 13.82
N PHE A 208 8.61 13.93 12.71
CA PHE A 208 8.53 12.53 12.26
C PHE A 208 9.71 11.67 12.75
N LYS A 209 10.57 12.25 13.60
CA LYS A 209 11.67 11.50 14.22
C LYS A 209 11.09 10.35 15.05
N ASN A 210 11.57 9.15 14.83
CA ASN A 210 11.09 7.92 15.49
C ASN A 210 9.64 7.54 15.20
N LEU A 211 8.99 8.11 14.17
CA LEU A 211 7.65 7.68 13.79
C LEU A 211 7.63 6.18 13.45
N GLN A 212 8.64 5.69 12.72
CA GLN A 212 8.73 4.27 12.35
C GLN A 212 8.77 3.33 13.58
N ASP A 213 9.36 3.75 14.68
CA ASP A 213 9.42 2.97 15.91
C ASP A 213 8.05 2.91 16.61
N LYS A 214 7.22 3.92 16.43
CA LYS A 214 5.83 3.98 16.92
C LYS A 214 4.84 3.27 16.01
N LEU A 215 5.13 3.18 14.72
CA LEU A 215 4.41 2.29 13.83
C LEU A 215 4.89 0.88 14.15
N PRO A 216 3.99 -0.03 14.58
CA PRO A 216 4.44 -1.38 14.89
C PRO A 216 5.19 -1.89 13.67
N PRO A 217 6.48 -2.23 13.83
CA PRO A 217 7.25 -2.72 12.71
C PRO A 217 6.50 -3.91 12.14
N PHE A 218 6.43 -4.00 10.84
CA PHE A 218 6.30 -5.33 10.25
C PHE A 218 7.44 -6.11 10.86
N GLN A 219 7.09 -7.05 11.71
CA GLN A 219 8.00 -7.61 12.68
C GLN A 219 9.16 -8.24 11.91
N LEU A 220 10.33 -7.64 12.04
CA LEU A 220 11.59 -8.25 11.61
C LEU A 220 11.66 -9.69 12.16
N GLU A 221 11.13 -9.92 13.37
CA GLU A 221 10.93 -11.22 13.97
C GLU A 221 9.89 -12.11 13.25
N GLU A 222 8.81 -11.55 12.72
CA GLU A 222 7.86 -12.33 11.89
C GLU A 222 8.43 -12.63 10.51
N ALA A 223 9.15 -11.68 9.90
CA ALA A 223 9.90 -11.93 8.67
C ALA A 223 11.01 -12.98 8.90
N LYS A 224 11.74 -12.90 10.01
CA LYS A 224 12.71 -13.91 10.42
C LYS A 224 12.05 -15.26 10.71
N ASN A 225 10.87 -15.28 11.32
CA ASN A 225 10.14 -16.51 11.60
C ASN A 225 9.54 -17.14 10.34
N ILE A 226 9.11 -16.32 9.38
CA ILE A 226 8.67 -16.80 8.05
C ILE A 226 9.88 -17.36 7.29
N LEU A 227 11.00 -16.63 7.27
CA LEU A 227 12.26 -17.10 6.67
C LEU A 227 12.79 -18.37 7.36
N ARG A 228 12.78 -18.45 8.69
CA ARG A 228 13.17 -19.66 9.44
C ARG A 228 12.25 -20.85 9.15
N LYS A 229 10.97 -20.64 8.95
CA LYS A 229 10.02 -21.70 8.56
C LYS A 229 10.17 -22.15 7.11
N GLU A 230 10.57 -21.25 6.21
CA GLU A 230 10.73 -21.56 4.78
C GLU A 230 12.10 -22.13 4.43
N ILE A 231 13.16 -21.76 5.16
CA ILE A 231 14.54 -22.20 4.89
C ILE A 231 14.93 -23.45 5.70
N GLY A 232 14.08 -23.86 6.66
CA GLY A 232 14.41 -24.97 7.55
C GLY A 232 15.39 -24.58 8.67
N LYS A 233 15.30 -25.25 9.81
CA LYS A 233 16.05 -24.94 11.05
C LYS A 233 17.57 -25.16 11.00
N GLU A 234 18.17 -25.41 9.86
CA GLU A 234 19.52 -25.95 9.77
C GLU A 234 20.65 -24.93 9.59
N ASN A 235 20.39 -23.63 9.44
CA ASN A 235 21.47 -22.69 9.11
C ASN A 235 21.50 -21.36 9.89
N PHE A 236 21.00 -21.31 11.11
CA PHE A 236 21.12 -20.10 11.96
C PHE A 236 21.39 -20.47 13.43
N ASP A 237 22.51 -21.11 13.68
CA ASP A 237 23.23 -21.10 14.99
C ASP A 237 24.52 -20.30 14.86
#